data_f7a46aea09856891fa94c9ecb72082e6
#
_entry.id   f7a46aea09856891fa94c9ecb72082e6
#
_cell.length_a   1.000
_cell.length_b   1.000
_cell.length_c   1.000
_cell.angle_alpha   90.00
_cell.angle_beta   90.00
_cell.angle_gamma   90.00
#
_symmetry.space_group_name_H-M   'P 1'
#
loop_
_entity.id
_entity.type
_entity.pdbx_description
1 polymer ?
#
loop_
_entity_poly.entity_id
_entity_poly.type
_entity_poly.pdbx_seq_one_letter_code
_entity_poly.pdbx_strand_id
1 'polypeptide(L)'
;MIELLVVIAIIALLMAILMPALSKVKDQARQIACIANLRQWNFVFNNYINDNDGKFYSGCNDLGYYWPWQLDRAEQDWKINKTWFCPTAKTPVWNEQGVQKESLYITDAWGIEKPSTTGAPASMTYQGRTYTLNRNGLNGSYGLNGYILSIPKTGSFEGGLPSTEGYRDMYNVPNASEVPVFLDALRFDFWPQADQAPAMNEYEFWQNGAQYNMARVCINRHRGFTSSSFLDWSVRRVGLKELWKLKWHRNFDVNGPWTKAGGVQPSNWPEWLRRFKDY
;
A
#
# COMPACT_ATOMS: atom_id res chain seq x y z
N MET A 1 11.76 -50.13 -23.07
CA MET A 1 10.94 -48.95 -23.41
C MET A 1 9.71 -48.77 -22.54
N ILE A 2 8.95 -49.83 -22.21
CA ILE A 2 7.76 -49.75 -21.35
C ILE A 2 8.10 -49.26 -19.94
N GLU A 3 9.20 -49.73 -19.37
CA GLU A 3 9.64 -49.33 -18.02
C GLU A 3 9.94 -47.83 -17.89
N LEU A 4 10.56 -47.21 -18.91
CA LEU A 4 10.83 -45.78 -18.94
C LEU A 4 9.52 -44.96 -19.01
N LEU A 5 8.54 -45.45 -19.81
CA LEU A 5 7.23 -44.79 -19.92
C LEU A 5 6.46 -44.81 -18.60
N VAL A 6 6.53 -45.91 -17.84
CA VAL A 6 5.87 -46.01 -16.52
C VAL A 6 6.50 -45.03 -15.53
N VAL A 7 7.82 -44.91 -15.51
CA VAL A 7 8.51 -43.98 -14.61
C VAL A 7 8.14 -42.54 -14.89
N ILE A 8 8.13 -42.10 -16.16
CA ILE A 8 7.73 -40.71 -16.50
C ILE A 8 6.26 -40.45 -16.21
N ALA A 9 5.38 -41.44 -16.39
CA ALA A 9 3.98 -41.32 -16.03
C ALA A 9 3.75 -41.14 -14.54
N ILE A 10 4.49 -41.86 -13.69
CA ILE A 10 4.44 -41.70 -12.23
C ILE A 10 4.97 -40.30 -11.81
N ILE A 11 6.08 -39.85 -12.39
CA ILE A 11 6.64 -38.53 -12.11
C ILE A 11 5.63 -37.44 -12.54
N ALA A 12 5.04 -37.55 -13.72
CA ALA A 12 4.02 -36.61 -14.22
C ALA A 12 2.80 -36.56 -13.29
N LEU A 13 2.33 -37.70 -12.80
CA LEU A 13 1.21 -37.78 -11.85
C LEU A 13 1.56 -37.11 -10.51
N LEU A 14 2.73 -37.37 -9.98
CA LEU A 14 3.19 -36.76 -8.74
C LEU A 14 3.32 -35.22 -8.90
N MET A 15 3.90 -34.74 -10.00
CA MET A 15 4.00 -33.30 -10.29
C MET A 15 2.63 -32.64 -10.43
N ALA A 16 1.67 -33.29 -11.06
CA ALA A 16 0.32 -32.75 -11.22
C ALA A 16 -0.39 -32.48 -9.88
N ILE A 17 -0.11 -33.28 -8.85
CA ILE A 17 -0.67 -33.10 -7.51
C ILE A 17 0.16 -32.04 -6.71
N LEU A 18 1.48 -32.01 -6.89
CA LEU A 18 2.36 -31.13 -6.13
C LEU A 18 2.30 -29.66 -6.60
N MET A 19 2.15 -29.40 -7.91
CA MET A 19 2.16 -28.03 -8.46
C MET A 19 1.10 -27.11 -7.83
N PRO A 20 -0.19 -27.50 -7.68
CA PRO A 20 -1.19 -26.65 -7.05
C PRO A 20 -0.89 -26.36 -5.57
N ALA A 21 -0.37 -27.35 -4.84
CA ALA A 21 0.02 -27.18 -3.44
C ALA A 21 1.20 -26.21 -3.29
N LEU A 22 2.24 -26.39 -4.11
CA LEU A 22 3.42 -25.53 -4.12
C LEU A 22 3.08 -24.07 -4.45
N SER A 23 2.17 -23.84 -5.39
CA SER A 23 1.67 -22.49 -5.72
C SER A 23 1.03 -21.80 -4.51
N LYS A 24 0.18 -22.51 -3.77
CA LYS A 24 -0.45 -21.98 -2.53
C LYS A 24 0.59 -21.64 -1.47
N VAL A 25 1.56 -22.52 -1.23
CA VAL A 25 2.64 -22.31 -0.26
C VAL A 25 3.49 -21.10 -0.64
N LYS A 26 3.83 -20.95 -1.93
CA LYS A 26 4.58 -19.80 -2.43
C LYS A 26 3.85 -18.48 -2.20
N ASP A 27 2.54 -18.43 -2.41
CA ASP A 27 1.76 -17.22 -2.17
C ASP A 27 1.64 -16.89 -0.67
N GLN A 28 1.50 -17.90 0.19
CA GLN A 28 1.55 -17.72 1.64
C GLN A 28 2.92 -17.19 2.10
N ALA A 29 4.01 -17.73 1.58
CA ALA A 29 5.36 -17.26 1.87
C ALA A 29 5.56 -15.79 1.46
N ARG A 30 5.05 -15.39 0.28
CA ARG A 30 5.07 -13.98 -0.17
C ARG A 30 4.29 -13.07 0.76
N GLN A 31 3.13 -13.52 1.25
CA GLN A 31 2.32 -12.75 2.19
C GLN A 31 3.01 -12.59 3.55
N ILE A 32 3.66 -13.64 4.07
CA ILE A 32 4.44 -13.58 5.30
C ILE A 32 5.59 -12.59 5.15
N ALA A 33 6.31 -12.62 4.04
CA ALA A 33 7.38 -11.67 3.74
C ALA A 33 6.86 -10.22 3.63
N CYS A 34 5.67 -10.03 3.04
CA CYS A 34 5.00 -8.72 3.01
C CYS A 34 4.69 -8.20 4.43
N ILE A 35 4.17 -9.06 5.31
CA ILE A 35 3.94 -8.73 6.72
C ILE A 35 5.25 -8.37 7.44
N ALA A 36 6.33 -9.10 7.17
CA ALA A 36 7.64 -8.79 7.75
C ALA A 36 8.17 -7.42 7.30
N ASN A 37 8.00 -7.06 6.03
CA ASN A 37 8.35 -5.74 5.52
C ASN A 37 7.54 -4.62 6.20
N LEU A 38 6.24 -4.82 6.37
CA LEU A 38 5.38 -3.84 7.07
C LEU A 38 5.76 -3.67 8.55
N ARG A 39 6.26 -4.72 9.21
CA ARG A 39 6.81 -4.60 10.58
C ARG A 39 8.07 -3.73 10.60
N GLN A 40 8.91 -3.81 9.56
CA GLN A 40 10.09 -2.94 9.44
C GLN A 40 9.65 -1.49 9.19
N TRP A 41 8.65 -1.25 8.37
CA TRP A 41 8.07 0.07 8.17
C TRP A 41 7.45 0.63 9.45
N ASN A 42 6.76 -0.18 10.25
CA ASN A 42 6.30 0.23 11.57
C ASN A 42 7.44 0.67 12.48
N PHE A 43 8.57 -0.06 12.46
CA PHE A 43 9.74 0.32 13.24
C PHE A 43 10.33 1.66 12.81
N VAL A 44 10.50 1.89 11.50
CA VAL A 44 10.96 3.18 10.95
C VAL A 44 10.01 4.31 11.35
N PHE A 45 8.71 4.09 11.21
CA PHE A 45 7.70 5.10 11.55
C PHE A 45 7.63 5.39 13.05
N ASN A 46 7.73 4.37 13.88
CA ASN A 46 7.75 4.52 15.35
C ASN A 46 8.98 5.31 15.81
N ASN A 47 10.15 5.03 15.26
CA ASN A 47 11.36 5.81 15.56
C ASN A 47 11.16 7.27 15.17
N TYR A 48 10.64 7.55 13.98
CA TYR A 48 10.34 8.91 13.56
C TYR A 48 9.40 9.63 14.55
N ILE A 49 8.32 8.98 14.98
CA ILE A 49 7.34 9.53 15.92
C ILE A 49 8.01 9.85 17.28
N ASN A 50 8.83 8.94 17.79
CA ASN A 50 9.55 9.16 19.06
C ASN A 50 10.53 10.33 18.97
N ASP A 51 11.20 10.49 17.84
CA ASP A 51 12.15 11.59 17.61
C ASP A 51 11.47 12.94 17.29
N ASN A 52 10.15 12.94 17.05
CA ASN A 52 9.37 14.11 16.67
C ASN A 52 8.19 14.40 17.63
N ASP A 53 8.36 14.21 18.94
CA ASP A 53 7.35 14.52 19.97
C ASP A 53 5.98 13.90 19.71
N GLY A 54 5.93 12.66 19.24
CA GLY A 54 4.69 11.96 18.94
C GLY A 54 4.01 12.38 17.64
N LYS A 55 4.59 13.30 16.86
CA LYS A 55 4.03 13.79 15.60
C LYS A 55 4.29 12.83 14.45
N PHE A 56 3.31 12.72 13.57
CA PHE A 56 3.43 11.99 12.31
C PHE A 56 4.26 12.76 11.27
N TYR A 57 4.59 12.11 10.15
CA TYR A 57 5.23 12.77 9.03
C TYR A 57 4.48 14.06 8.65
N SER A 58 5.23 15.11 8.35
CA SER A 58 4.63 16.36 7.90
C SER A 58 3.97 16.18 6.53
N GLY A 59 2.70 16.54 6.42
CA GLY A 59 1.92 16.49 5.19
C GLY A 59 1.53 17.88 4.72
N CYS A 60 2.50 18.79 4.58
CA CYS A 60 2.24 20.14 4.12
C CYS A 60 2.18 20.23 2.59
N ASN A 61 1.33 21.12 2.08
CA ASN A 61 0.95 21.27 0.67
C ASN A 61 2.12 21.32 -0.33
N ASP A 62 3.27 21.90 0.05
CA ASP A 62 4.39 22.11 -0.87
C ASP A 62 5.35 20.91 -0.94
N LEU A 63 5.47 20.15 0.13
CA LEU A 63 6.14 18.83 0.10
C LEU A 63 5.24 17.77 -0.53
N GLY A 64 4.02 18.17 -0.84
CA GLY A 64 3.00 17.31 -1.40
C GLY A 64 2.95 16.05 -0.61
N TYR A 65 2.45 15.83 0.44
CA TYR A 65 2.19 14.53 1.11
C TYR A 65 3.28 13.44 0.92
N TYR A 66 4.45 13.81 0.39
CA TYR A 66 5.54 12.88 0.07
C TYR A 66 6.31 12.48 1.33
N TRP A 67 5.71 11.67 2.19
CA TRP A 67 6.37 11.13 3.37
C TRP A 67 7.75 10.50 3.08
N PRO A 68 7.99 9.85 1.91
CA PRO A 68 9.29 9.25 1.62
C PRO A 68 10.44 10.27 1.53
N TRP A 69 10.15 11.55 1.27
CA TRP A 69 11.16 12.60 1.27
C TRP A 69 11.72 12.89 2.68
N GLN A 70 10.99 12.48 3.72
CA GLN A 70 11.37 12.71 5.12
C GLN A 70 12.24 11.58 5.68
N LEU A 71 12.46 10.52 4.92
CA LEU A 71 13.34 9.42 5.26
C LEU A 71 14.79 9.76 4.96
N ASP A 72 15.72 9.08 5.64
CA ASP A 72 17.14 9.14 5.33
C ASP A 72 17.44 8.51 3.98
N ARG A 73 18.54 8.94 3.33
CA ARG A 73 18.93 8.45 2.02
C ARG A 73 19.16 6.95 1.96
N ALA A 74 19.65 6.36 3.04
CA ALA A 74 19.86 4.92 3.14
C ALA A 74 18.52 4.18 3.14
N GLU A 75 17.52 4.70 3.83
CA GLU A 75 16.16 4.16 3.85
C GLU A 75 15.46 4.31 2.51
N GLN A 76 15.69 5.42 1.81
CA GLN A 76 15.15 5.68 0.48
C GLN A 76 15.73 4.77 -0.61
N ASP A 77 16.89 4.15 -0.41
CA ASP A 77 17.55 3.35 -1.45
C ASP A 77 16.85 1.99 -1.66
N TRP A 78 15.78 2.01 -2.43
CA TRP A 78 14.99 0.84 -2.78
C TRP A 78 15.77 -0.22 -3.58
N LYS A 79 16.89 0.12 -4.20
CA LYS A 79 17.76 -0.86 -4.89
C LYS A 79 18.45 -1.78 -3.89
N ILE A 80 18.78 -1.25 -2.72
CA ILE A 80 19.41 -1.99 -1.61
C ILE A 80 18.33 -2.45 -0.63
N ASN A 81 17.49 -1.52 -0.17
CA ASN A 81 16.44 -1.79 0.82
C ASN A 81 15.21 -2.43 0.17
N LYS A 82 15.14 -3.75 0.21
CA LYS A 82 14.02 -4.51 -0.39
C LYS A 82 12.72 -4.44 0.41
N THR A 83 12.69 -3.82 1.58
CA THR A 83 11.48 -3.60 2.36
C THR A 83 10.46 -2.69 1.66
N TRP A 84 10.89 -1.91 0.66
CA TRP A 84 10.01 -1.12 -0.19
C TRP A 84 9.00 -1.96 -0.99
N PHE A 85 9.27 -3.25 -1.19
CA PHE A 85 8.49 -4.06 -2.11
C PHE A 85 7.76 -5.21 -1.44
N CYS A 86 6.46 -5.27 -1.67
CA CYS A 86 5.74 -6.53 -1.53
C CYS A 86 6.34 -7.55 -2.51
N PRO A 87 6.63 -8.79 -2.09
CA PRO A 87 7.21 -9.81 -2.96
C PRO A 87 6.39 -10.13 -4.21
N THR A 88 5.10 -9.75 -4.22
CA THR A 88 4.20 -9.90 -5.37
C THR A 88 4.26 -8.69 -6.31
N ALA A 89 4.68 -7.52 -5.84
CA ALA A 89 4.63 -6.25 -6.58
C ALA A 89 5.96 -5.51 -6.46
N LYS A 90 6.97 -5.96 -7.19
CA LYS A 90 8.35 -5.46 -7.15
C LYS A 90 8.89 -4.99 -8.51
N THR A 91 8.04 -4.92 -9.52
CA THR A 91 8.44 -4.40 -10.82
C THR A 91 8.29 -2.88 -10.80
N PRO A 92 9.39 -2.09 -10.84
CA PRO A 92 9.32 -0.64 -10.82
C PRO A 92 8.50 -0.08 -11.97
N VAL A 93 7.77 1.00 -11.70
CA VAL A 93 7.03 1.74 -12.74
C VAL A 93 7.97 2.48 -13.71
N TRP A 94 9.16 2.87 -13.24
CA TRP A 94 10.21 3.46 -14.05
C TRP A 94 11.27 2.42 -14.41
N ASN A 95 11.68 2.39 -15.68
CA ASN A 95 12.87 1.63 -16.08
C ASN A 95 14.16 2.42 -15.78
N GLU A 96 15.32 1.82 -16.03
CA GLU A 96 16.64 2.46 -15.78
C GLU A 96 16.88 3.71 -16.64
N GLN A 97 16.20 3.83 -17.76
CA GLN A 97 16.24 4.99 -18.67
C GLN A 97 15.23 6.08 -18.27
N GLY A 98 14.48 5.89 -17.19
CA GLY A 98 13.48 6.84 -16.71
C GLY A 98 12.22 6.89 -17.58
N VAL A 99 11.91 5.82 -18.31
CA VAL A 99 10.67 5.68 -19.08
C VAL A 99 9.61 5.02 -18.19
N GLN A 100 8.46 5.64 -18.09
CA GLN A 100 7.33 5.12 -17.32
C GLN A 100 6.57 4.07 -18.13
N LYS A 101 6.02 3.06 -17.45
CA LYS A 101 5.08 2.12 -18.04
C LYS A 101 3.78 2.82 -18.42
N GLU A 102 3.17 2.37 -19.50
CA GLU A 102 1.88 2.90 -19.97
C GLU A 102 0.71 2.54 -19.06
N SER A 103 0.74 1.34 -18.49
CA SER A 103 -0.29 0.84 -17.56
C SER A 103 0.32 0.37 -16.25
N LEU A 104 -0.43 0.53 -15.16
CA LEU A 104 -0.07 0.09 -13.82
C LEU A 104 -0.89 -1.15 -13.46
N TYR A 105 -0.21 -2.24 -13.15
CA TYR A 105 -0.81 -3.50 -12.70
C TYR A 105 -0.63 -3.68 -11.20
N ILE A 106 -1.46 -4.52 -10.58
CA ILE A 106 -1.34 -4.83 -9.15
C ILE A 106 0.02 -5.43 -8.76
N THR A 107 0.76 -5.97 -9.72
CA THR A 107 2.13 -6.51 -9.56
C THR A 107 3.23 -5.46 -9.70
N ASP A 108 2.87 -4.24 -10.07
CA ASP A 108 3.82 -3.14 -10.23
C ASP A 108 4.02 -2.37 -8.92
N ALA A 109 5.19 -1.76 -8.82
CA ALA A 109 5.52 -0.81 -7.78
C ALA A 109 5.27 0.61 -8.29
N TRP A 110 4.66 1.46 -7.46
CA TRP A 110 4.53 2.89 -7.75
C TRP A 110 5.90 3.58 -7.77
N GLY A 111 5.99 4.76 -8.41
CA GLY A 111 7.19 5.61 -8.43
C GLY A 111 6.82 7.07 -8.18
N ILE A 112 7.67 7.79 -7.43
CA ILE A 112 7.51 9.23 -7.19
C ILE A 112 8.35 10.02 -8.19
N GLU A 113 9.64 9.74 -8.24
CA GLU A 113 10.57 10.40 -9.14
C GLU A 113 11.27 9.36 -10.03
N LYS A 114 11.52 9.71 -11.27
CA LYS A 114 12.32 8.86 -12.15
C LYS A 114 13.77 8.84 -11.69
N PRO A 115 14.52 7.77 -11.98
CA PRO A 115 15.96 7.74 -11.77
C PRO A 115 16.64 8.92 -12.49
N SER A 116 17.62 9.55 -11.81
CA SER A 116 18.38 10.64 -12.40
C SER A 116 19.32 10.10 -13.47
N THR A 117 19.24 10.65 -14.68
CA THR A 117 20.17 10.34 -15.79
C THR A 117 21.50 11.08 -15.65
N THR A 118 21.55 12.15 -14.86
CA THR A 118 22.76 12.95 -14.60
C THR A 118 23.48 12.54 -13.31
N GLY A 119 22.91 11.61 -12.54
CA GLY A 119 23.43 11.20 -11.24
C GLY A 119 23.17 12.18 -10.10
N ALA A 120 22.59 13.35 -10.37
CA ALA A 120 22.17 14.30 -9.33
C ALA A 120 20.83 13.88 -8.71
N PRO A 121 20.67 13.92 -7.37
CA PRO A 121 19.40 13.67 -6.74
C PRO A 121 18.42 14.84 -6.96
N ALA A 122 17.13 14.55 -6.98
CA ALA A 122 16.12 15.59 -6.87
C ALA A 122 16.14 16.20 -5.45
N SER A 123 15.89 17.50 -5.33
CA SER A 123 15.82 18.17 -4.04
C SER A 123 14.70 19.19 -4.02
N MET A 124 14.12 19.39 -2.83
CA MET A 124 13.10 20.38 -2.55
C MET A 124 13.43 21.09 -1.23
N THR A 125 13.29 22.41 -1.18
CA THR A 125 13.42 23.18 0.06
C THR A 125 12.04 23.60 0.54
N TYR A 126 11.72 23.26 1.80
CA TYR A 126 10.46 23.61 2.43
C TYR A 126 10.71 24.07 3.87
N GLN A 127 10.16 25.21 4.25
CA GLN A 127 10.34 25.84 5.59
C GLN A 127 11.81 25.89 6.05
N GLY A 128 12.73 26.24 5.13
CA GLY A 128 14.16 26.34 5.41
C GLY A 128 14.91 25.01 5.51
N ARG A 129 14.23 23.88 5.39
CA ARG A 129 14.84 22.54 5.36
C ARG A 129 14.87 21.98 3.94
N THR A 130 16.05 21.53 3.50
CA THR A 130 16.20 20.87 2.20
C THR A 130 16.01 19.37 2.35
N TYR A 131 15.08 18.84 1.60
CA TYR A 131 14.81 17.42 1.45
C TYR A 131 15.43 16.93 0.15
N THR A 132 16.08 15.79 0.18
CA THR A 132 16.80 15.27 -0.98
C THR A 132 16.40 13.82 -1.21
N LEU A 133 15.84 13.54 -2.38
CA LEU A 133 15.49 12.19 -2.79
C LEU A 133 16.75 11.44 -3.30
N ASN A 134 16.78 10.13 -3.15
CA ASN A 134 17.84 9.30 -3.70
C ASN A 134 17.90 9.46 -5.24
N ARG A 135 19.13 9.50 -5.80
CA ARG A 135 19.36 9.61 -7.26
C ARG A 135 18.67 8.51 -8.09
N ASN A 136 18.34 7.38 -7.48
CA ASN A 136 17.65 6.29 -8.14
C ASN A 136 16.15 6.55 -8.29
N GLY A 137 15.66 7.75 -7.91
CA GLY A 137 14.23 7.98 -7.71
C GLY A 137 13.70 7.14 -6.56
N LEU A 138 12.41 6.95 -6.49
CA LEU A 138 11.79 6.13 -5.46
C LEU A 138 10.68 5.27 -6.06
N ASN A 139 10.73 3.98 -5.75
CA ASN A 139 9.73 3.01 -6.12
C ASN A 139 9.34 2.18 -4.89
N GLY A 140 8.07 1.83 -4.78
CA GLY A 140 7.59 1.00 -3.69
C GLY A 140 6.24 0.37 -4.00
N SER A 141 5.80 -0.52 -3.15
CA SER A 141 4.50 -1.16 -3.28
C SER A 141 3.63 -1.03 -2.03
N TYR A 142 4.12 -0.30 -1.03
CA TYR A 142 3.37 0.07 0.18
C TYR A 142 3.09 1.57 0.16
N GLY A 143 1.87 1.94 0.54
CA GLY A 143 1.47 3.34 0.69
C GLY A 143 1.09 3.65 2.13
N LEU A 144 1.17 4.93 2.47
CA LEU A 144 0.80 5.48 3.77
C LEU A 144 -0.64 5.96 3.75
N ASN A 145 -1.38 5.69 4.82
CA ASN A 145 -2.66 6.35 5.08
C ASN A 145 -2.42 7.87 5.26
N GLY A 146 -2.87 8.68 4.32
CA GLY A 146 -2.62 10.12 4.33
C GLY A 146 -3.26 10.84 5.52
N TYR A 147 -4.31 10.30 6.13
CA TYR A 147 -4.95 10.90 7.32
C TYR A 147 -4.11 10.83 8.60
N ILE A 148 -3.03 10.08 8.62
CA ILE A 148 -2.04 10.09 9.70
C ILE A 148 -0.89 11.09 9.44
N LEU A 149 -0.94 11.87 8.37
CA LEU A 149 0.00 12.96 8.17
C LEU A 149 -0.30 14.14 9.11
N SER A 150 0.74 14.76 9.64
CA SER A 150 0.63 15.95 10.48
C SER A 150 0.52 17.20 9.59
N ILE A 151 -0.70 17.75 9.48
CA ILE A 151 -0.97 18.98 8.73
C ILE A 151 -1.51 20.09 9.65
N PRO A 152 -1.36 21.39 9.31
CA PRO A 152 -1.94 22.48 10.08
C PRO A 152 -3.45 22.35 10.23
N LYS A 153 -4.00 22.83 11.35
CA LYS A 153 -5.45 22.78 11.65
C LYS A 153 -6.31 23.49 10.58
N THR A 154 -5.75 24.48 9.94
CA THR A 154 -6.40 25.29 8.89
C THR A 154 -6.13 24.77 7.48
N GLY A 155 -5.33 23.68 7.35
CA GLY A 155 -5.00 23.08 6.07
C GLY A 155 -6.06 22.10 5.57
N SER A 156 -5.82 21.58 4.39
CA SER A 156 -6.57 20.46 3.80
C SER A 156 -5.62 19.36 3.33
N PHE A 157 -6.11 18.14 3.28
CA PHE A 157 -5.45 17.03 2.60
C PHE A 157 -5.63 17.13 1.07
N GLU A 158 -4.96 16.26 0.34
CA GLU A 158 -5.12 16.14 -1.11
C GLU A 158 -6.61 16.03 -1.50
N GLY A 159 -7.00 16.72 -2.56
CA GLY A 159 -8.41 16.76 -2.99
C GLY A 159 -9.32 17.64 -2.14
N GLY A 160 -8.77 18.52 -1.29
CA GLY A 160 -9.55 19.45 -0.47
C GLY A 160 -10.19 18.81 0.77
N LEU A 161 -9.78 17.60 1.15
CA LEU A 161 -10.31 16.89 2.31
C LEU A 161 -9.97 17.65 3.62
N PRO A 162 -10.94 17.79 4.57
CA PRO A 162 -10.73 18.59 5.76
C PRO A 162 -9.60 18.07 6.65
N SER A 163 -8.74 18.94 7.13
CA SER A 163 -7.68 18.58 8.07
C SER A 163 -8.20 18.02 9.40
N THR A 164 -9.46 18.31 9.72
CA THR A 164 -10.15 17.82 10.93
C THR A 164 -10.38 16.30 10.92
N GLU A 165 -10.35 15.67 9.75
CA GLU A 165 -10.46 14.22 9.61
C GLU A 165 -9.18 13.49 10.02
N GLY A 166 -8.02 14.15 9.97
CA GLY A 166 -6.74 13.54 10.28
C GLY A 166 -6.46 13.32 11.76
N TYR A 167 -5.54 12.40 12.03
CA TYR A 167 -5.12 12.06 13.40
C TYR A 167 -4.00 12.95 13.94
N ARG A 168 -3.09 13.43 13.09
CA ARG A 168 -1.99 14.37 13.35
C ARG A 168 -0.84 13.87 14.22
N ASP A 169 -1.14 13.17 15.32
CA ASP A 169 -0.19 12.66 16.31
C ASP A 169 -0.73 11.40 16.99
N MET A 170 0.15 10.72 17.72
CA MET A 170 -0.18 9.47 18.44
C MET A 170 -1.03 9.67 19.69
N TYR A 171 -1.11 10.86 20.26
CA TYR A 171 -1.66 11.07 21.61
C TYR A 171 -3.20 11.01 21.65
N ASN A 172 -3.86 11.18 20.50
CA ASN A 172 -5.32 11.30 20.43
C ASN A 172 -5.93 10.37 19.36
N VAL A 173 -5.48 9.12 19.30
CA VAL A 173 -6.00 8.14 18.35
C VAL A 173 -6.85 7.10 19.08
N PRO A 174 -8.19 7.19 19.01
CA PRO A 174 -9.04 6.12 19.53
C PRO A 174 -8.97 4.88 18.61
N ASN A 175 -9.00 3.69 19.22
CA ASN A 175 -8.99 2.42 18.50
C ASN A 175 -7.83 2.27 17.52
N ALA A 176 -6.61 2.54 17.99
CA ALA A 176 -5.38 2.50 17.17
C ALA A 176 -5.20 1.17 16.40
N SER A 177 -5.73 0.06 16.91
CA SER A 177 -5.73 -1.26 16.25
C SER A 177 -6.60 -1.35 14.99
N GLU A 178 -7.48 -0.37 14.74
CA GLU A 178 -8.34 -0.30 13.57
C GLU A 178 -7.92 0.79 12.58
N VAL A 179 -6.92 1.61 12.95
CA VAL A 179 -6.39 2.69 12.11
C VAL A 179 -5.20 2.18 11.30
N PRO A 180 -5.37 1.95 9.99
CA PRO A 180 -4.28 1.46 9.15
C PRO A 180 -3.21 2.54 8.94
N VAL A 181 -1.95 2.12 8.89
CA VAL A 181 -0.78 2.99 8.66
C VAL A 181 -0.22 2.76 7.27
N PHE A 182 0.42 1.62 7.06
CA PHE A 182 0.95 1.20 5.76
C PHE A 182 0.20 -0.01 5.24
N LEU A 183 -0.09 -0.02 3.94
CA LEU A 183 -0.70 -1.17 3.26
C LEU A 183 -0.02 -1.42 1.91
N ASP A 184 -0.26 -2.61 1.37
CA ASP A 184 -0.11 -2.82 -0.07
C ASP A 184 -0.91 -1.78 -0.85
N ALA A 185 -0.26 -1.05 -1.76
CA ALA A 185 -0.91 0.02 -2.50
C ALA A 185 -0.29 0.23 -3.89
N LEU A 186 -1.05 0.89 -4.75
CA LEU A 186 -0.64 1.34 -6.08
C LEU A 186 -0.15 2.80 -6.09
N ARG A 187 -0.10 3.43 -4.92
CA ARG A 187 0.43 4.77 -4.70
C ARG A 187 1.14 4.83 -3.34
N PHE A 188 2.07 5.77 -3.18
CA PHE A 188 2.82 5.99 -1.94
C PHE A 188 1.95 6.52 -0.79
N ASP A 189 0.77 7.09 -1.08
CA ASP A 189 -0.21 7.60 -0.13
C ASP A 189 -1.64 7.47 -0.65
N PHE A 190 -2.63 7.56 0.24
CA PHE A 190 -4.04 7.48 -0.12
C PHE A 190 -4.94 8.03 0.99
N TRP A 191 -6.16 8.50 0.59
CA TRP A 191 -7.19 9.06 1.47
C TRP A 191 -8.54 8.39 1.19
N PRO A 192 -8.78 7.14 1.64
CA PRO A 192 -10.03 6.44 1.40
C PRO A 192 -11.23 7.13 2.03
N GLN A 193 -12.36 7.12 1.31
CA GLN A 193 -13.67 7.54 1.78
C GLN A 193 -14.61 6.34 1.78
N ALA A 194 -15.61 6.35 2.68
CA ALA A 194 -16.51 5.22 2.90
C ALA A 194 -17.43 4.93 1.70
N ASP A 195 -17.72 5.93 0.88
CA ASP A 195 -18.56 5.85 -0.31
C ASP A 195 -17.79 5.45 -1.59
N GLN A 196 -16.47 5.46 -1.56
CA GLN A 196 -15.65 5.14 -2.73
C GLN A 196 -15.77 3.68 -3.13
N ALA A 197 -16.00 3.45 -4.41
CA ALA A 197 -16.08 2.12 -4.99
C ALA A 197 -14.70 1.46 -5.16
N PRO A 198 -14.62 0.11 -5.17
CA PRO A 198 -13.42 -0.62 -5.58
C PRO A 198 -13.15 -0.45 -7.08
N ALA A 199 -11.95 -0.81 -7.52
CA ALA A 199 -11.63 -0.88 -8.94
C ALA A 199 -12.52 -1.93 -9.65
N MET A 200 -12.94 -1.61 -10.88
CA MET A 200 -13.77 -2.51 -11.69
C MET A 200 -12.98 -3.71 -12.23
N ASN A 201 -11.66 -3.55 -12.39
CA ASN A 201 -10.74 -4.58 -12.91
C ASN A 201 -9.83 -5.10 -11.79
N GLU A 202 -9.61 -6.43 -11.74
CA GLU A 202 -8.79 -7.07 -10.71
C GLU A 202 -7.29 -6.84 -10.90
N TYR A 203 -6.81 -6.74 -12.13
CA TYR A 203 -5.38 -6.83 -12.43
C TYR A 203 -4.78 -5.52 -12.93
N GLU A 204 -5.54 -4.71 -13.61
CA GLU A 204 -5.09 -3.48 -14.21
C GLU A 204 -5.74 -2.28 -13.53
N PHE A 205 -4.91 -1.33 -13.15
CA PHE A 205 -5.36 -0.11 -12.48
C PHE A 205 -4.77 1.10 -13.21
N TRP A 206 -5.65 1.85 -13.88
CA TRP A 206 -5.30 3.11 -14.52
C TRP A 206 -6.33 4.17 -14.16
N GLN A 207 -6.25 4.67 -12.92
CA GLN A 207 -7.19 5.69 -12.44
C GLN A 207 -6.47 6.73 -11.60
N ASN A 208 -6.55 8.00 -12.03
CA ASN A 208 -6.05 9.14 -11.30
C ASN A 208 -7.23 9.92 -10.68
N GLY A 209 -6.99 10.53 -9.52
CA GLY A 209 -7.94 11.38 -8.84
C GLY A 209 -8.33 10.91 -7.44
N ALA A 210 -8.87 11.84 -6.66
CA ALA A 210 -9.22 11.61 -5.25
C ALA A 210 -10.31 10.52 -5.08
N GLN A 211 -11.21 10.38 -6.03
CA GLN A 211 -12.32 9.41 -6.00
C GLN A 211 -11.87 7.94 -6.08
N TYR A 212 -10.60 7.68 -6.35
CA TYR A 212 -10.09 6.32 -6.50
C TYR A 212 -9.19 5.84 -5.35
N ASN A 213 -9.16 6.57 -4.24
CA ASN A 213 -8.24 6.23 -3.15
C ASN A 213 -8.49 4.83 -2.56
N MET A 214 -9.75 4.43 -2.37
CA MET A 214 -10.07 3.07 -1.91
C MET A 214 -9.65 2.01 -2.93
N ALA A 215 -9.80 2.27 -4.22
CA ALA A 215 -9.39 1.36 -5.27
C ALA A 215 -7.86 1.14 -5.32
N ARG A 216 -7.06 2.11 -4.87
CA ARG A 216 -5.58 2.02 -4.80
C ARG A 216 -5.09 1.03 -3.76
N VAL A 217 -5.90 0.68 -2.77
CA VAL A 217 -5.57 -0.25 -1.68
C VAL A 217 -6.39 -1.54 -1.74
N CYS A 218 -7.56 -1.53 -2.40
CA CYS A 218 -8.37 -2.71 -2.63
C CYS A 218 -7.83 -3.51 -3.83
N ILE A 219 -6.65 -4.12 -3.66
CA ILE A 219 -5.90 -4.81 -4.70
C ILE A 219 -5.60 -6.25 -4.30
N ASN A 220 -5.84 -7.20 -5.20
CA ASN A 220 -5.74 -8.63 -4.91
C ASN A 220 -4.31 -9.19 -5.08
N ARG A 221 -3.36 -8.72 -4.27
CA ARG A 221 -1.98 -9.24 -4.28
C ARG A 221 -1.83 -10.58 -3.55
N HIS A 222 -2.71 -10.89 -2.62
CA HIS A 222 -2.60 -12.02 -1.69
C HIS A 222 -3.88 -12.86 -1.58
N ARG A 223 -4.49 -13.20 -2.73
CA ARG A 223 -5.65 -14.11 -2.81
C ARG A 223 -6.82 -13.70 -1.91
N GLY A 224 -7.32 -12.50 -2.10
CA GLY A 224 -8.46 -11.94 -1.36
C GLY A 224 -8.08 -11.17 -0.11
N PHE A 225 -6.78 -10.94 0.10
CA PHE A 225 -6.26 -10.17 1.22
C PHE A 225 -5.27 -9.11 0.75
N THR A 226 -5.14 -8.07 1.53
CA THR A 226 -4.01 -7.15 1.58
C THR A 226 -3.32 -7.29 2.93
N SER A 227 -2.08 -6.83 3.05
CA SER A 227 -1.39 -6.75 4.33
C SER A 227 -1.39 -5.31 4.81
N SER A 228 -1.70 -5.08 6.08
CA SER A 228 -1.74 -3.76 6.68
C SER A 228 -1.03 -3.72 8.02
N SER A 229 -0.33 -2.63 8.28
CA SER A 229 0.09 -2.23 9.62
C SER A 229 -0.91 -1.24 10.22
N PHE A 230 -0.94 -1.16 11.56
CA PHE A 230 -1.90 -0.34 12.31
C PHE A 230 -1.16 0.55 13.32
N LEU A 231 -1.82 1.58 13.82
CA LEU A 231 -1.24 2.53 14.78
C LEU A 231 -0.94 1.94 16.17
N ASP A 232 -1.46 0.75 16.47
CA ASP A 232 -1.05 -0.04 17.65
C ASP A 232 0.20 -0.90 17.40
N TRP A 233 0.86 -0.69 16.26
CA TRP A 233 2.03 -1.41 15.77
C TRP A 233 1.77 -2.86 15.36
N SER A 234 0.54 -3.33 15.44
CA SER A 234 0.18 -4.64 14.90
C SER A 234 0.28 -4.67 13.37
N VAL A 235 0.54 -5.86 12.82
CA VAL A 235 0.53 -6.09 11.37
C VAL A 235 -0.27 -7.35 11.11
N ARG A 236 -1.29 -7.24 10.28
CA ARG A 236 -2.17 -8.37 9.95
C ARG A 236 -2.63 -8.38 8.50
N ARG A 237 -3.20 -9.50 8.11
CA ARG A 237 -3.97 -9.60 6.87
C ARG A 237 -5.31 -8.92 7.04
N VAL A 238 -5.73 -8.20 6.01
CA VAL A 238 -7.04 -7.54 5.90
C VAL A 238 -7.74 -8.10 4.68
N GLY A 239 -8.97 -8.53 4.83
CA GLY A 239 -9.80 -8.94 3.70
C GLY A 239 -10.08 -7.76 2.77
N LEU A 240 -10.13 -7.98 1.46
CA LEU A 240 -10.31 -6.87 0.51
C LEU A 240 -11.59 -6.07 0.77
N LYS A 241 -12.69 -6.73 1.10
CA LYS A 241 -13.94 -6.05 1.47
C LYS A 241 -13.94 -5.54 2.93
N GLU A 242 -13.03 -6.01 3.79
CA GLU A 242 -12.83 -5.51 5.15
C GLU A 242 -12.28 -4.08 5.17
N LEU A 243 -11.66 -3.62 4.08
CA LEU A 243 -11.09 -2.28 3.97
C LEU A 243 -12.11 -1.18 4.29
N TRP A 244 -13.39 -1.38 3.98
CA TRP A 244 -14.48 -0.43 4.33
C TRP A 244 -14.91 -0.51 5.79
N LYS A 245 -14.38 -1.43 6.59
CA LYS A 245 -14.59 -1.54 8.04
C LYS A 245 -13.43 -0.94 8.86
N LEU A 246 -12.32 -0.55 8.22
CA LEU A 246 -11.18 0.07 8.90
C LEU A 246 -11.45 1.54 9.19
N LYS A 247 -10.85 2.07 10.25
CA LYS A 247 -11.00 3.46 10.66
C LYS A 247 -9.93 4.34 9.98
N TRP A 248 -10.10 4.63 8.69
CA TRP A 248 -9.13 5.39 7.88
C TRP A 248 -8.89 6.80 8.42
N HIS A 249 -9.95 7.49 8.84
CA HIS A 249 -9.91 8.83 9.43
C HIS A 249 -10.93 8.97 10.57
N ARG A 250 -10.89 10.07 11.32
CA ARG A 250 -11.71 10.29 12.52
C ARG A 250 -13.22 10.11 12.29
N ASN A 251 -13.70 10.57 11.16
CA ASN A 251 -15.12 10.56 10.80
C ASN A 251 -15.48 9.44 9.81
N PHE A 252 -14.58 8.48 9.55
CA PHE A 252 -14.84 7.40 8.60
C PHE A 252 -16.02 6.56 9.05
N ASP A 253 -17.02 6.43 8.17
CA ASP A 253 -18.21 5.60 8.41
C ASP A 253 -17.90 4.12 8.12
N VAL A 254 -17.65 3.37 9.18
CA VAL A 254 -17.39 1.92 9.12
C VAL A 254 -18.65 1.10 8.81
N ASN A 255 -19.82 1.74 8.73
CA ASN A 255 -21.10 1.15 8.30
C ASN A 255 -21.59 1.73 6.97
N GLY A 256 -20.70 2.34 6.20
CA GLY A 256 -20.97 2.96 4.91
C GLY A 256 -21.48 1.98 3.85
N PRO A 257 -21.81 2.49 2.64
CA PRO A 257 -22.58 1.77 1.61
C PRO A 257 -21.93 0.47 1.12
N TRP A 258 -20.63 0.31 1.30
CA TRP A 258 -19.87 -0.90 0.89
C TRP A 258 -19.73 -1.94 2.02
N THR A 259 -20.55 -1.87 3.06
CA THR A 259 -20.56 -2.82 4.18
C THR A 259 -21.91 -3.52 4.31
N LYS A 260 -21.96 -4.66 5.00
CA LYS A 260 -23.24 -5.32 5.30
C LYS A 260 -24.19 -4.41 6.07
N ALA A 261 -23.69 -3.63 7.03
CA ALA A 261 -24.48 -2.68 7.80
C ALA A 261 -25.04 -1.56 6.94
N GLY A 262 -24.29 -1.12 5.90
CA GLY A 262 -24.75 -0.16 4.90
C GLY A 262 -25.61 -0.75 3.79
N GLY A 263 -25.91 -2.06 3.84
CA GLY A 263 -26.85 -2.72 2.94
C GLY A 263 -26.26 -3.17 1.60
N VAL A 264 -24.93 -3.27 1.48
CA VAL A 264 -24.30 -3.74 0.25
C VAL A 264 -24.80 -5.13 -0.13
N GLN A 265 -25.20 -5.30 -1.39
CA GLN A 265 -25.60 -6.59 -1.97
C GLN A 265 -24.43 -7.20 -2.73
N PRO A 266 -24.35 -8.55 -2.85
CA PRO A 266 -23.33 -9.22 -3.65
C PRO A 266 -23.22 -8.69 -5.09
N SER A 267 -24.33 -8.27 -5.68
CA SER A 267 -24.40 -7.70 -7.05
C SER A 267 -23.77 -6.30 -7.17
N ASN A 268 -23.65 -5.54 -6.07
CA ASN A 268 -23.02 -4.23 -6.08
C ASN A 268 -21.50 -4.32 -6.28
N TRP A 269 -20.89 -5.43 -5.83
CA TRP A 269 -19.46 -5.64 -5.99
C TRP A 269 -19.10 -5.96 -7.45
N PRO A 270 -17.95 -5.45 -7.94
CA PRO A 270 -17.38 -5.93 -9.20
C PRO A 270 -17.23 -7.46 -9.19
N GLU A 271 -17.39 -8.09 -10.34
CA GLU A 271 -17.43 -9.54 -10.47
C GLU A 271 -16.25 -10.24 -9.77
N TRP A 272 -15.05 -9.70 -9.93
CA TRP A 272 -13.83 -10.25 -9.34
C TRP A 272 -13.82 -10.23 -7.81
N LEU A 273 -14.56 -9.30 -7.15
CA LEU A 273 -14.66 -9.21 -5.69
C LEU A 273 -15.75 -10.10 -5.11
N ARG A 274 -16.77 -10.51 -5.88
CA ARG A 274 -17.95 -11.26 -5.38
C ARG A 274 -17.58 -12.55 -4.67
N ARG A 275 -16.49 -13.21 -5.11
CA ARG A 275 -15.99 -14.46 -4.51
C ARG A 275 -15.38 -14.32 -3.11
N PHE A 276 -15.11 -13.13 -2.64
CA PHE A 276 -14.48 -12.89 -1.36
C PHE A 276 -15.51 -12.57 -0.28
N LYS A 277 -15.12 -12.81 0.99
CA LYS A 277 -15.97 -12.64 2.17
C LYS A 277 -16.46 -11.19 2.30
N ASP A 278 -17.74 -11.03 2.64
CA ASP A 278 -18.38 -9.76 3.03
C ASP A 278 -18.23 -9.51 4.54
N TYR A 279 -18.11 -8.23 4.96
CA TYR A 279 -17.91 -7.78 6.33
C TYR A 279 -18.99 -6.82 6.81
#